data_58dbed025491cc502a7ab88d22f1fdff
#
_entry.id   58dbed025491cc502a7ab88d22f1fdff
#
_cell.length_a   1.000
_cell.length_b   1.000
_cell.length_c   1.000
_cell.angle_alpha   90.00
_cell.angle_beta   90.00
_cell.angle_gamma   90.00
#
_symmetry.space_group_name_H-M   'P 1'
#
loop_
_entity.id
_entity.type
_entity.pdbx_description
1 polymer ?
#
loop_
_entity_poly.entity_id
_entity_poly.type
_entity_poly.pdbx_seq_one_letter_code
_entity_poly.pdbx_strand_id
1 'polypeptide(L)'
;MKPFSKCEQCGEKHHIVLLEHKKENSVVIGFIQCPSCQHKTVCSVTTPHIRSLQKRIRTIRNQYGKAKRLKKAERLLAEYEKVNAQIKILMQPLIDQENNRINQ
;
A
#
# COMPACT_ATOMS: atom_id res chain seq x y z
N MET A 1 19.56 -4.80 -6.69
CA MET A 1 19.23 -6.16 -6.23
C MET A 1 17.71 -6.26 -6.02
N LYS A 2 17.07 -7.19 -6.71
CA LYS A 2 15.63 -7.37 -6.53
C LYS A 2 15.34 -8.13 -5.25
N PRO A 3 14.36 -7.70 -4.44
CA PRO A 3 14.02 -8.41 -3.22
C PRO A 3 13.43 -9.79 -3.51
N PHE A 4 13.67 -10.71 -2.58
CA PHE A 4 13.09 -12.04 -2.63
C PHE A 4 12.06 -12.20 -1.53
N SER A 5 11.07 -13.03 -1.77
CA SER A 5 10.08 -13.43 -0.79
C SER A 5 9.94 -14.94 -0.79
N LYS A 6 9.61 -15.49 0.36
CA LYS A 6 9.30 -16.90 0.51
C LYS A 6 7.79 -17.08 0.46
N CYS A 7 7.31 -17.96 -0.41
CA CYS A 7 5.89 -18.23 -0.50
C CYS A 7 5.40 -18.95 0.76
N GLU A 8 4.31 -18.45 1.36
CA GLU A 8 3.72 -19.05 2.55
C GLU A 8 3.10 -20.42 2.27
N GLN A 9 2.70 -20.66 1.03
CA GLN A 9 2.00 -21.86 0.64
C GLN A 9 2.93 -23.00 0.27
N CYS A 10 3.94 -22.75 -0.58
CA CYS A 10 4.83 -23.80 -1.07
C CYS A 10 6.26 -23.70 -0.55
N GLY A 11 6.62 -22.61 0.13
CA GLY A 11 7.94 -22.39 0.70
C GLY A 11 9.05 -22.01 -0.29
N GLU A 12 8.74 -21.91 -1.58
CA GLU A 12 9.71 -21.53 -2.59
C GLU A 12 10.07 -20.05 -2.50
N LYS A 13 11.35 -19.75 -2.69
CA LYS A 13 11.82 -18.37 -2.78
C LYS A 13 11.65 -17.86 -4.21
N HIS A 14 11.16 -16.64 -4.35
CA HIS A 14 10.98 -16.01 -5.66
C HIS A 14 11.22 -14.52 -5.57
N HIS A 15 11.46 -13.88 -6.72
CA HIS A 15 11.55 -12.44 -6.78
C HIS A 15 10.18 -11.82 -6.49
N ILE A 16 10.19 -10.71 -5.75
CA ILE A 16 8.96 -9.95 -5.51
C ILE A 16 8.63 -9.16 -6.76
N VAL A 17 7.53 -9.52 -7.42
CA VAL A 17 6.99 -8.79 -8.56
C VAL A 17 5.59 -8.34 -8.18
N LEU A 18 5.40 -7.03 -8.07
CA LEU A 18 4.10 -6.46 -7.73
C LEU A 18 3.23 -6.41 -8.97
N LEU A 19 2.11 -7.11 -8.92
CA LEU A 19 1.11 -7.13 -9.98
C LEU A 19 -0.08 -6.29 -9.54
N GLU A 20 -0.81 -5.73 -10.50
CA GLU A 20 -1.97 -4.90 -10.23
C GLU A 20 -3.19 -5.41 -10.99
N HIS A 21 -4.33 -5.37 -10.33
CA HIS A 21 -5.61 -5.67 -10.94
C HIS A 21 -6.56 -4.50 -10.69
N LYS A 22 -7.11 -3.94 -11.78
CA LYS A 22 -8.05 -2.83 -11.70
C LYS A 22 -9.47 -3.35 -11.74
N LYS A 23 -10.26 -2.96 -10.75
CA LYS A 23 -11.70 -3.27 -10.70
C LYS A 23 -12.52 -2.13 -11.31
N GLU A 24 -13.80 -2.42 -11.59
CA GLU A 24 -14.70 -1.46 -12.24
C GLU A 24 -14.87 -0.13 -11.50
N ASN A 25 -14.82 -0.15 -10.17
CA ASN A 25 -15.03 1.03 -9.34
C ASN A 25 -13.76 1.86 -9.11
N SER A 26 -12.81 1.80 -10.03
CA SER A 26 -11.51 2.47 -9.91
C SER A 26 -10.69 2.00 -8.70
N VAL A 27 -10.98 0.80 -8.21
CA VAL A 27 -10.23 0.15 -7.14
C VAL A 27 -9.08 -0.63 -7.77
N VAL A 28 -7.86 -0.42 -7.26
CA VAL A 28 -6.66 -1.11 -7.74
C VAL A 28 -6.15 -2.02 -6.64
N ILE A 29 -6.03 -3.32 -6.96
CA ILE A 29 -5.51 -4.32 -6.04
C ILE A 29 -4.08 -4.65 -6.43
N GLY A 30 -3.13 -4.42 -5.51
CA GLY A 30 -1.74 -4.81 -5.69
C GLY A 30 -1.48 -6.13 -5.01
N PHE A 31 -0.89 -7.08 -5.73
CA PHE A 31 -0.64 -8.41 -5.19
C PHE A 31 0.67 -8.99 -5.69
N ILE A 32 1.17 -9.98 -4.96
CA ILE A 32 2.36 -10.76 -5.32
C ILE A 32 1.88 -12.18 -5.60
N GLN A 33 2.35 -12.76 -6.70
CA GLN A 33 2.00 -14.13 -7.08
C GLN A 33 3.25 -15.00 -7.10
N CYS A 34 3.17 -16.17 -6.44
CA CYS A 34 4.25 -17.15 -6.47
C CYS A 34 4.28 -17.83 -7.86
N PRO A 35 5.44 -17.86 -8.54
CA PRO A 35 5.52 -18.49 -9.86
C PRO A 35 5.42 -20.01 -9.81
N SER A 36 5.70 -20.62 -8.66
CA SER A 36 5.69 -22.08 -8.51
C SER A 36 4.30 -22.65 -8.26
N CYS A 37 3.56 -22.08 -7.31
CA CYS A 37 2.23 -22.59 -6.92
C CYS A 37 1.10 -21.62 -7.28
N GLN A 38 1.42 -20.44 -7.79
CA GLN A 38 0.48 -19.39 -8.19
C GLN A 38 -0.35 -18.82 -7.03
N HIS A 39 0.09 -19.05 -5.78
CA HIS A 39 -0.54 -18.43 -4.62
C HIS A 39 -0.43 -16.91 -4.70
N LYS A 40 -1.54 -16.22 -4.47
CA LYS A 40 -1.59 -14.76 -4.50
C LYS A 40 -1.66 -14.19 -3.09
N THR A 41 -0.86 -13.16 -2.83
CA THR A 41 -0.91 -12.41 -1.57
C THR A 41 -1.20 -10.95 -1.88
N VAL A 42 -2.34 -10.44 -1.42
CA VAL A 42 -2.70 -9.05 -1.63
C VAL A 42 -1.88 -8.18 -0.70
N CYS A 43 -1.18 -7.20 -1.29
CA CYS A 43 -0.31 -6.27 -0.56
C CYS A 43 -0.96 -4.90 -0.37
N SER A 44 -1.84 -4.50 -1.29
CA SER A 44 -2.48 -3.19 -1.22
C SER A 44 -3.84 -3.22 -1.91
N VAL A 45 -4.75 -2.39 -1.41
CA VAL A 45 -6.03 -2.12 -2.06
C VAL A 45 -6.20 -0.60 -2.04
N THR A 46 -6.21 0.01 -3.22
CA THR A 46 -6.31 1.46 -3.36
C THR A 46 -7.67 1.83 -3.93
N THR A 47 -8.46 2.53 -3.14
CA THR A 47 -9.73 3.11 -3.56
C THR A 47 -9.51 4.56 -4.01
N PRO A 48 -10.47 5.20 -4.70
CA PRO A 48 -10.35 6.63 -5.01
C PRO A 48 -10.13 7.50 -3.77
N HIS A 49 -10.78 7.16 -2.65
CA HIS A 49 -10.60 7.89 -1.39
C HIS A 49 -9.17 7.74 -0.87
N ILE A 50 -8.64 6.51 -0.83
CA ILE A 50 -7.27 6.25 -0.40
C ILE A 50 -6.27 6.96 -1.32
N ARG A 51 -6.52 6.96 -2.63
CA ARG A 51 -5.68 7.67 -3.59
C ARG A 51 -5.62 9.16 -3.32
N SER A 52 -6.75 9.75 -2.94
CA SER A 52 -6.84 11.14 -2.54
C SER A 52 -5.96 11.43 -1.32
N LEU A 53 -5.97 10.54 -0.33
CA LEU A 53 -5.13 10.65 0.86
C LEU A 53 -3.64 10.49 0.52
N GLN A 54 -3.30 9.61 -0.42
CA GLN A 54 -1.93 9.45 -0.89
C GLN A 54 -1.41 10.71 -1.59
N LYS A 55 -2.27 11.38 -2.37
CA LYS A 55 -1.94 12.67 -2.96
C LYS A 55 -1.65 13.71 -1.89
N ARG A 56 -2.46 13.74 -0.84
CA ARG A 56 -2.26 14.66 0.27
C ARG A 56 -0.92 14.41 0.96
N ILE A 57 -0.54 13.14 1.15
CA ILE A 57 0.76 12.76 1.71
C ILE A 57 1.92 13.32 0.87
N ARG A 58 1.82 13.21 -0.46
CA ARG A 58 2.86 13.75 -1.34
C ARG A 58 2.95 15.27 -1.24
N THR A 59 1.83 15.96 -1.16
CA THR A 59 1.79 17.41 -0.98
C THR A 59 2.43 17.83 0.34
N ILE A 60 2.08 17.14 1.43
CA ILE A 60 2.65 17.41 2.75
C ILE A 60 4.16 17.19 2.73
N ARG A 61 4.62 16.10 2.11
CA ARG A 61 6.05 15.78 2.00
C ARG A 61 6.81 16.87 1.25
N ASN A 62 6.23 17.36 0.15
CA ASN A 62 6.84 18.45 -0.62
C ASN A 62 6.92 19.74 0.20
N GLN A 63 5.86 20.08 0.92
CA GLN A 63 5.85 21.25 1.79
C GLN A 63 6.85 21.13 2.93
N TYR A 64 6.96 19.93 3.53
CA TYR A 64 7.92 19.65 4.59
C TYR A 64 9.35 19.89 4.10
N GLY A 65 9.69 19.40 2.90
CA GLY A 65 11.01 19.60 2.33
C GLY A 65 11.37 21.06 2.06
N LYS A 66 10.36 21.93 1.92
CA LYS A 66 10.54 23.37 1.69
C LYS A 66 10.37 24.22 2.95
N ALA A 67 9.97 23.61 4.07
CA ALA A 67 9.70 24.34 5.30
C ALA A 67 11.01 24.85 5.92
N LYS A 68 11.06 26.17 6.15
CA LYS A 68 12.22 26.82 6.76
C LYS A 68 12.06 27.06 8.27
N ARG A 69 10.81 27.02 8.75
CA ARG A 69 10.50 27.24 10.17
C ARG A 69 10.21 25.91 10.85
N LEU A 70 10.77 25.72 12.04
CA LEU A 70 10.60 24.50 12.82
C LEU A 70 9.14 24.23 13.15
N LYS A 71 8.38 25.26 13.56
CA LYS A 71 6.96 25.10 13.91
C LYS A 71 6.14 24.58 12.72
N LYS A 72 6.43 25.10 11.52
CA LYS A 72 5.74 24.66 10.31
C LYS A 72 6.10 23.22 9.97
N ALA A 73 7.38 22.86 10.10
CA ALA A 73 7.84 21.50 9.86
C ALA A 73 7.20 20.50 10.83
N GLU A 74 7.12 20.85 12.12
CA GLU A 74 6.45 19.99 13.12
C GLU A 74 4.98 19.79 12.83
N ARG A 75 4.28 20.86 12.41
CA ARG A 75 2.87 20.77 12.04
C ARG A 75 2.66 19.86 10.84
N LEU A 76 3.50 19.98 9.82
CA LEU A 76 3.43 19.16 8.62
C LEU A 76 3.72 17.69 8.93
N LEU A 77 4.70 17.44 9.80
CA LEU A 77 5.01 16.07 10.21
C LEU A 77 3.86 15.43 10.97
N ALA A 78 3.23 16.18 11.88
CA ALA A 78 2.05 15.69 12.62
C ALA A 78 0.89 15.37 11.66
N GLU A 79 0.65 16.22 10.68
CA GLU A 79 -0.37 15.99 9.66
C GLU A 79 -0.05 14.77 8.80
N TYR A 80 1.22 14.62 8.41
CA TYR A 80 1.70 13.45 7.66
C TYR A 80 1.40 12.15 8.41
N GLU A 81 1.75 12.10 9.69
CA GLU A 81 1.53 10.90 10.51
C GLU A 81 0.05 10.58 10.66
N LYS A 82 -0.79 11.61 10.82
CA LYS A 82 -2.23 11.44 10.93
C LYS A 82 -2.85 10.87 9.66
N VAL A 83 -2.49 11.43 8.50
CA VAL A 83 -3.01 10.98 7.21
C VAL A 83 -2.49 9.56 6.90
N ASN A 84 -1.23 9.29 7.19
CA ASN A 84 -0.64 7.97 6.97
C ASN A 84 -1.33 6.90 7.83
N ALA A 85 -1.62 7.21 9.10
CA ALA A 85 -2.35 6.31 9.98
C ALA A 85 -3.78 6.05 9.46
N GLN A 86 -4.43 7.08 8.93
CA GLN A 86 -5.75 6.98 8.34
C GLN A 86 -5.76 6.05 7.14
N ILE A 87 -4.75 6.15 6.26
CA ILE A 87 -4.60 5.25 5.11
C ILE A 87 -4.48 3.80 5.58
N LYS A 88 -3.66 3.54 6.59
CA LYS A 88 -3.49 2.18 7.13
C LYS A 88 -4.79 1.62 7.68
N ILE A 89 -5.54 2.41 8.43
CA ILE A 89 -6.82 2.00 9.02
C ILE A 89 -7.83 1.67 7.93
N LEU A 90 -7.86 2.44 6.84
CA LEU A 90 -8.79 2.20 5.73
C LEU A 90 -8.35 1.03 4.86
N MET A 91 -7.05 0.88 4.62
CA MET A 91 -6.53 -0.11 3.68
C MET A 91 -6.47 -1.52 4.27
N GLN A 92 -6.09 -1.67 5.54
CA GLN A 92 -5.87 -2.99 6.12
C GLN A 92 -7.09 -3.91 6.07
N PRO A 93 -8.31 -3.46 6.46
CA PRO A 93 -9.48 -4.33 6.33
C PRO A 93 -9.76 -4.74 4.89
N LEU A 94 -9.49 -3.87 3.93
CA LEU A 94 -9.69 -4.18 2.52
C LEU A 94 -8.70 -5.23 2.03
N ILE A 95 -7.45 -5.15 2.47
CA ILE A 95 -6.42 -6.15 2.18
C ILE A 95 -6.84 -7.51 2.75
N ASP A 96 -7.27 -7.55 4.00
CA ASP A 96 -7.67 -8.77 4.67
C ASP A 96 -8.88 -9.41 3.96
N GLN A 97 -9.85 -8.60 3.56
CA GLN A 97 -11.03 -9.06 2.84
C GLN A 97 -10.67 -9.68 1.49
N GLU A 98 -9.77 -9.06 0.74
CA GLU A 98 -9.35 -9.58 -0.56
C GLU A 98 -8.52 -10.86 -0.43
N ASN A 99 -7.65 -10.95 0.59
CA ASN A 99 -6.89 -12.18 0.86
C ASN A 99 -7.83 -13.33 1.22
N ASN A 100 -8.84 -13.08 2.04
CA ASN A 100 -9.82 -14.09 2.40
C ASN A 100 -10.61 -14.57 1.18
N ARG A 101 -11.00 -13.66 0.30
CA ARG A 101 -11.73 -13.99 -0.93
C ARG A 101 -10.90 -14.85 -1.88
N ILE A 102 -9.63 -14.51 -2.06
CA ILE A 102 -8.73 -15.21 -2.99
C ILE A 102 -8.38 -16.61 -2.48
N ASN A 103 -8.26 -16.77 -1.17
CA ASN A 103 -7.82 -18.02 -0.54
C ASN A 103 -8.97 -18.97 -0.16
N GLN A 104 -10.19 -18.67 -0.58
CA GLN A 104 -11.33 -19.58 -0.40
C GLN A 104 -11.42 -20.61 -1.50
#